data_694e8a205c89d83b6f44b03151d76be3
#
_entry.id   694e8a205c89d83b6f44b03151d76be3
#
_cell.length_a   1.000
_cell.length_b   1.000
_cell.length_c   1.000
_cell.angle_alpha   90.00
_cell.angle_beta   90.00
_cell.angle_gamma   90.00
#
_symmetry.space_group_name_H-M   'P 1'
#
loop_
_entity.id
_entity.type
_entity.pdbx_description
1 polymer ?
#
loop_
_entity_poly.entity_id
_entity_poly.type
_entity_poly.pdbx_seq_one_letter_code
_entity_poly.pdbx_strand_id
1 'polypeptide(L)'
;MNKFIYQKDYPVVQTKEGALRGYEWKETCIFKGIPYAHAQRFRKPERVKPWDGVKDVQSYGYVSPLLHPEQPGGNGEMMVPHMYWSEKEDCQNLNIWTPSIRDGRKRPVMVWLH
;
A
#
# COMPACT_ATOMS: atom_id res chain seq x y z
N MET A 1 16.84 -19.81 -0.53
CA MET A 1 15.93 -19.83 0.64
C MET A 1 15.14 -18.52 0.65
N ASN A 2 13.82 -18.61 0.65
CA ASN A 2 12.97 -17.42 0.69
C ASN A 2 13.01 -16.82 2.10
N LYS A 3 13.79 -15.76 2.30
CA LYS A 3 13.96 -15.15 3.60
C LYS A 3 13.10 -13.90 3.68
N PHE A 4 12.16 -13.88 4.62
CA PHE A 4 11.52 -12.66 5.10
C PHE A 4 12.48 -11.97 6.06
N ILE A 5 12.80 -10.71 5.78
CA ILE A 5 13.70 -9.93 6.63
C ILE A 5 12.93 -8.73 7.16
N TYR A 6 12.78 -8.68 8.48
CA TYR A 6 12.35 -7.51 9.21
C TYR A 6 13.52 -6.95 9.99
N GLN A 7 13.80 -5.69 9.79
CA GLN A 7 14.81 -4.94 10.54
C GLN A 7 14.21 -3.60 10.98
N LYS A 8 14.56 -3.17 12.19
CA LYS A 8 14.05 -1.92 12.75
C LYS A 8 14.35 -0.71 11.85
N ASP A 9 15.49 -0.70 11.21
CA ASP A 9 16.01 0.43 10.45
C ASP A 9 16.09 0.18 8.94
N TYR A 10 15.51 -0.94 8.45
CA TYR A 10 15.53 -1.28 7.03
C TYR A 10 14.39 -2.23 6.64
N PRO A 11 13.74 -2.01 5.49
CA PRO A 11 13.84 -0.82 4.62
C PRO A 11 13.06 0.37 5.20
N VAL A 12 13.73 1.49 5.39
CA VAL A 12 13.13 2.76 5.81
C VAL A 12 13.42 3.83 4.77
N VAL A 13 12.39 4.55 4.35
CA VAL A 13 12.51 5.67 3.40
C VAL A 13 11.91 6.93 3.99
N GLN A 14 12.54 8.07 3.73
CA GLN A 14 12.03 9.38 4.07
C GLN A 14 11.19 9.91 2.92
N THR A 15 9.95 10.30 3.20
CA THR A 15 9.06 11.01 2.28
C THR A 15 8.87 12.45 2.71
N LYS A 16 8.13 13.23 1.92
CA LYS A 16 7.77 14.62 2.28
C LYS A 16 6.88 14.68 3.52
N GLU A 17 6.04 13.67 3.72
CA GLU A 17 5.07 13.61 4.81
C GLU A 17 5.64 12.96 6.08
N GLY A 18 6.69 12.12 5.96
CA GLY A 18 7.33 11.44 7.08
C GLY A 18 8.06 10.17 6.63
N ALA A 19 8.67 9.48 7.58
CA ALA A 19 9.38 8.23 7.30
C ALA A 19 8.43 7.04 7.24
N LEU A 20 8.73 6.12 6.33
CA LEU A 20 7.98 4.87 6.11
C LEU A 20 8.90 3.67 6.29
N ARG A 21 8.44 2.65 7.00
CA ARG A 21 9.15 1.39 7.16
C ARG A 21 8.34 0.24 6.54
N GLY A 22 8.96 -0.42 5.55
CA GLY A 22 8.44 -1.61 4.90
C GLY A 22 9.06 -2.90 5.45
N TYR A 23 9.19 -3.88 4.57
CA TYR A 23 9.92 -5.12 4.82
C TYR A 23 10.60 -5.58 3.53
N GLU A 24 11.56 -6.50 3.67
CA GLU A 24 12.20 -7.12 2.51
C GLU A 24 11.78 -8.58 2.38
N TRP A 25 11.43 -8.98 1.17
CA TRP A 25 11.21 -10.36 0.81
C TRP A 25 11.78 -10.66 -0.58
N LYS A 26 12.54 -11.73 -0.70
CA LYS A 26 13.18 -12.16 -1.96
C LYS A 26 13.92 -10.99 -2.63
N GLU A 27 14.76 -10.30 -1.89
CA GLU A 27 15.55 -9.15 -2.38
C GLU A 27 14.69 -8.00 -2.92
N THR A 28 13.44 -7.92 -2.49
CA THR A 28 12.51 -6.85 -2.85
C THR A 28 12.05 -6.11 -1.61
N CYS A 29 12.26 -4.81 -1.59
CA CYS A 29 11.71 -3.94 -0.57
C CYS A 29 10.24 -3.67 -0.88
N ILE A 30 9.37 -3.89 0.10
CA ILE A 30 7.93 -3.85 -0.03
C ILE A 30 7.34 -2.87 0.99
N PHE A 31 6.51 -1.97 0.50
CA PHE A 31 5.78 -0.99 1.29
C PHE A 31 4.30 -1.09 0.91
N LYS A 32 3.43 -1.32 1.88
CA LYS A 32 1.99 -1.56 1.66
C LYS A 32 1.13 -0.61 2.48
N GLY A 33 -0.03 -0.23 1.93
CA GLY A 33 -0.98 0.61 2.65
C GLY A 33 -0.49 2.04 2.89
N ILE A 34 0.30 2.60 1.97
CA ILE A 34 0.77 3.98 2.06
C ILE A 34 -0.38 4.93 1.73
N PRO A 35 -0.88 5.75 2.66
CA PRO A 35 -1.91 6.70 2.34
C PRO A 35 -1.33 7.81 1.44
N TYR A 36 -1.98 8.12 0.33
CA TYR A 36 -1.61 9.23 -0.54
C TYR A 36 -2.60 10.39 -0.52
N ALA A 37 -3.81 10.16 -0.03
CA ALA A 37 -4.82 11.17 0.21
C ALA A 37 -5.81 10.68 1.27
N HIS A 38 -6.62 11.57 1.79
CA HIS A 38 -7.78 11.30 2.62
C HIS A 38 -9.03 11.82 1.94
N ALA A 39 -10.08 11.03 1.88
CA ALA A 39 -11.35 11.47 1.34
C ALA A 39 -12.52 10.86 2.11
N GLN A 40 -13.56 11.67 2.29
CA GLN A 40 -14.89 11.22 2.63
C GLN A 40 -15.69 11.01 1.34
N ARG A 41 -16.71 10.17 1.38
CA ARG A 41 -17.57 9.89 0.23
C ARG A 41 -18.12 11.20 -0.37
N PHE A 42 -17.97 11.34 -1.69
CA PHE A 42 -18.39 12.51 -2.46
C PHE A 42 -17.72 13.85 -2.07
N ARG A 43 -16.61 13.78 -1.34
CA ARG A 43 -15.81 14.95 -1.00
C ARG A 43 -14.51 14.99 -1.80
N LYS A 44 -13.99 16.20 -1.97
CA LYS A 44 -12.67 16.39 -2.58
C LYS A 44 -11.59 15.74 -1.69
N PRO A 45 -10.65 15.00 -2.29
CA PRO A 45 -9.54 14.46 -1.53
C PRO A 45 -8.67 15.55 -0.89
N GLU A 46 -8.23 15.30 0.33
CA GLU A 46 -7.31 16.15 1.08
C GLU A 46 -5.93 15.53 1.12
N ARG A 47 -4.91 16.37 1.24
CA ARG A 47 -3.52 15.88 1.38
C ARG A 47 -3.34 15.17 2.71
N VAL A 48 -2.50 14.14 2.69
CA VAL A 48 -2.06 13.46 3.91
C VAL A 48 -1.31 14.45 4.78
N LYS A 49 -1.64 14.50 6.07
CA LYS A 49 -0.92 15.33 7.04
C LYS A 49 0.44 14.71 7.34
N PRO A 50 1.51 15.52 7.40
CA PRO A 50 2.81 15.05 7.84
C PRO A 50 2.73 14.38 9.23
N TRP A 51 3.59 13.41 9.46
CA TRP A 51 3.71 12.72 10.75
C TRP A 51 5.15 12.68 11.24
N ASP A 52 5.31 12.61 12.55
CA ASP A 52 6.59 12.43 13.19
C ASP A 52 6.94 10.94 13.36
N GLY A 53 8.24 10.63 13.34
CA GLY A 53 8.74 9.27 13.50
C GLY A 53 8.57 8.41 12.26
N VAL A 54 8.57 7.09 12.46
CA VAL A 54 8.50 6.09 11.38
C VAL A 54 7.15 5.38 11.41
N LYS A 55 6.42 5.45 10.32
CA LYS A 55 5.17 4.73 10.14
C LYS A 55 5.42 3.36 9.49
N ASP A 56 4.91 2.30 10.10
CA ASP A 56 4.94 0.96 9.53
C ASP A 56 3.92 0.80 8.41
N VAL A 57 4.40 0.39 7.24
CA VAL A 57 3.62 0.17 6.02
C VAL A 57 3.89 -1.23 5.49
N GLN A 58 3.51 -2.23 6.26
CA GLN A 58 3.84 -3.65 6.06
C GLN A 58 2.63 -4.51 5.67
N SER A 59 1.42 -3.98 5.80
CA SER A 59 0.17 -4.64 5.43
C SER A 59 -0.63 -3.79 4.45
N TYR A 60 -1.49 -4.43 3.66
CA TYR A 60 -2.42 -3.73 2.79
C TYR A 60 -3.32 -2.79 3.60
N GLY A 61 -3.62 -1.64 3.02
CA GLY A 61 -4.57 -0.69 3.57
C GLY A 61 -6.03 -1.11 3.34
N TYR A 62 -6.95 -0.28 3.77
CA TYR A 62 -8.37 -0.49 3.54
C TYR A 62 -8.71 -0.45 2.05
N VAL A 63 -9.73 -1.22 1.67
CA VAL A 63 -10.32 -1.18 0.34
C VAL A 63 -11.61 -0.36 0.33
N SER A 64 -12.06 0.02 -0.85
CA SER A 64 -13.33 0.71 -1.04
C SER A 64 -14.50 -0.15 -0.56
N PRO A 65 -15.48 0.43 0.14
CA PRO A 65 -16.68 -0.30 0.53
C PRO A 65 -17.41 -0.90 -0.67
N LEU A 66 -17.85 -2.15 -0.54
CA LEU A 66 -18.71 -2.83 -1.51
C LEU A 66 -20.18 -2.53 -1.23
N LEU A 67 -20.98 -2.37 -2.29
CA LEU A 67 -22.42 -2.18 -2.15
C LEU A 67 -23.14 -3.43 -1.59
N HIS A 68 -22.64 -4.59 -2.00
CA HIS A 68 -23.23 -5.89 -1.63
C HIS A 68 -22.12 -6.88 -1.29
N PRO A 69 -21.47 -6.76 -0.13
CA PRO A 69 -20.37 -7.64 0.26
C PRO A 69 -20.82 -9.10 0.44
N GLU A 70 -22.12 -9.33 0.70
CA GLU A 70 -22.75 -10.65 0.83
C GLU A 70 -23.03 -11.32 -0.52
N GLN A 71 -22.99 -10.58 -1.61
CA GLN A 71 -23.21 -11.09 -2.97
C GLN A 71 -22.02 -10.79 -3.84
N PRO A 72 -20.96 -11.59 -3.75
CA PRO A 72 -19.82 -11.43 -4.65
C PRO A 72 -20.27 -11.52 -6.10
N GLY A 73 -19.91 -10.52 -6.86
CA GLY A 73 -20.52 -10.27 -8.16
C GLY A 73 -20.18 -11.30 -9.24
N GLY A 74 -21.10 -12.18 -9.54
CA GLY A 74 -21.27 -12.77 -10.86
C GLY A 74 -20.15 -13.67 -11.40
N ASN A 75 -20.25 -13.99 -12.69
CA ASN A 75 -19.36 -14.94 -13.39
C ASN A 75 -17.86 -14.57 -13.40
N GLY A 76 -17.52 -13.31 -13.17
CA GLY A 76 -16.13 -12.86 -13.13
C GLY A 76 -15.36 -13.38 -11.92
N GLU A 77 -16.02 -13.66 -10.83
CA GLU A 77 -15.38 -14.11 -9.58
C GLU A 77 -14.83 -15.53 -9.67
N MET A 78 -15.40 -16.36 -10.51
CA MET A 78 -14.88 -17.69 -10.81
C MET A 78 -13.54 -17.63 -11.56
N MET A 79 -13.30 -16.57 -12.33
CA MET A 79 -12.08 -16.40 -13.12
C MET A 79 -11.01 -15.59 -12.41
N VAL A 80 -11.42 -14.65 -11.56
CA VAL A 80 -10.51 -13.78 -10.76
C VAL A 80 -11.04 -13.75 -9.32
N PRO A 81 -10.61 -14.69 -8.47
CA PRO A 81 -11.05 -14.74 -7.08
C PRO A 81 -10.73 -13.44 -6.36
N HIS A 82 -11.71 -12.84 -5.71
CA HIS A 82 -11.51 -11.67 -4.87
C HIS A 82 -10.99 -12.08 -3.50
N MET A 83 -9.97 -11.38 -3.05
CA MET A 83 -9.56 -11.43 -1.65
C MET A 83 -10.31 -10.30 -0.91
N TYR A 84 -11.28 -10.67 -0.09
CA TYR A 84 -11.98 -9.71 0.75
C TYR A 84 -11.04 -9.13 1.79
N TRP A 85 -11.00 -7.82 1.89
CA TRP A 85 -10.17 -7.09 2.84
C TRP A 85 -11.01 -6.09 3.62
N SER A 86 -10.47 -5.58 4.72
CA SER A 86 -11.18 -4.58 5.54
C SER A 86 -11.53 -3.34 4.74
N GLU A 87 -12.79 -2.94 4.78
CA GLU A 87 -13.35 -1.82 4.03
C GLU A 87 -13.35 -0.54 4.87
N LYS A 88 -13.18 0.61 4.21
CA LYS A 88 -13.30 1.92 4.82
C LYS A 88 -13.55 2.98 3.75
N GLU A 89 -14.30 4.03 4.09
CA GLU A 89 -14.49 5.19 3.18
C GLU A 89 -13.14 5.87 2.85
N ASP A 90 -12.28 6.02 3.86
CA ASP A 90 -10.93 6.54 3.69
C ASP A 90 -9.97 5.42 3.28
N CYS A 91 -9.99 5.06 1.99
CA CYS A 91 -9.30 3.90 1.43
C CYS A 91 -8.22 4.28 0.39
N GLN A 92 -7.84 5.55 0.28
CA GLN A 92 -6.88 6.03 -0.70
C GLN A 92 -5.45 5.71 -0.28
N ASN A 93 -4.99 4.55 -0.65
CA ASN A 93 -3.65 4.07 -0.37
C ASN A 93 -3.02 3.38 -1.58
N LEU A 94 -1.71 3.22 -1.56
CA LEU A 94 -0.95 2.52 -2.60
C LEU A 94 0.08 1.58 -2.00
N ASN A 95 0.60 0.70 -2.83
CA ASN A 95 1.64 -0.25 -2.47
C ASN A 95 2.83 -0.11 -3.43
N ILE A 96 4.05 -0.33 -2.92
CA ILE A 96 5.27 -0.19 -3.70
C ILE A 96 6.14 -1.44 -3.53
N TRP A 97 6.66 -1.95 -4.63
CA TRP A 97 7.68 -2.98 -4.69
C TRP A 97 8.89 -2.42 -5.43
N THR A 98 10.06 -2.50 -4.83
CA THR A 98 11.31 -2.02 -5.45
C THR A 98 12.49 -2.93 -5.08
N PRO A 99 13.39 -3.23 -6.03
CA PRO A 99 14.55 -4.06 -5.73
C PRO A 99 15.55 -3.40 -4.77
N SER A 100 15.54 -2.09 -4.63
CA SER A 100 16.40 -1.37 -3.69
C SER A 100 15.90 0.03 -3.40
N ILE A 101 16.24 0.53 -2.21
CA ILE A 101 15.97 1.92 -1.78
C ILE A 101 17.27 2.74 -1.57
N ARG A 102 18.46 2.14 -1.74
CA ARG A 102 19.73 2.76 -1.37
C ARG A 102 20.78 2.79 -2.47
N ASP A 103 20.49 2.27 -3.66
CA ASP A 103 21.48 2.17 -4.73
C ASP A 103 21.58 3.42 -5.63
N GLY A 104 20.78 4.45 -5.37
CA GLY A 104 20.78 5.72 -6.12
C GLY A 104 20.33 5.60 -7.59
N ARG A 105 19.90 4.43 -8.04
CA ARG A 105 19.50 4.22 -9.43
C ARG A 105 18.13 4.82 -9.71
N LYS A 106 18.01 5.52 -10.83
CA LYS A 106 16.73 5.95 -11.38
C LYS A 106 16.12 4.78 -12.15
N ARG A 107 14.97 4.28 -11.69
CA ARG A 107 14.24 3.17 -12.31
C ARG A 107 12.99 3.65 -13.00
N PRO A 108 12.58 3.03 -14.11
CA PRO A 108 11.25 3.22 -14.65
C PRO A 108 10.21 2.76 -13.60
N VAL A 109 9.09 3.46 -13.53
CA VAL A 109 8.00 3.14 -12.61
C VAL A 109 6.81 2.65 -13.42
N MET A 110 6.35 1.45 -13.08
CA MET A 110 5.07 0.92 -13.59
C MET A 110 4.00 1.22 -12.55
N VAL A 111 2.94 1.90 -12.96
CA VAL A 111 1.77 2.18 -12.11
C VAL A 111 0.61 1.31 -12.57
N TRP A 112 0.06 0.52 -11.66
CA TRP A 112 -1.13 -0.28 -11.88
C TRP A 112 -2.33 0.40 -11.22
N LEU A 113 -3.33 0.73 -12.02
CA LEU A 113 -4.63 1.22 -11.59
C LEU A 113 -5.65 0.09 -11.82
N HIS A 114 -6.25 -0.37 -10.75
CA HIS A 114 -7.24 -1.47 -10.82
C HIS A 114 -8.59 -1.02 -11.35
#